data_d7bacf910938a859e1ac08036b92161f
#
_entry.id   d7bacf910938a859e1ac08036b92161f
#
_cell.length_a   1.000
_cell.length_b   1.000
_cell.length_c   1.000
_cell.angle_alpha   90.00
_cell.angle_beta   90.00
_cell.angle_gamma   90.00
#
_symmetry.space_group_name_H-M   'P 1'
#
loop_
_entity.id
_entity.type
_entity.pdbx_description
1 polymer ?
#
loop_
_entity_poly.entity_id
_entity_poly.type
_entity_poly.pdbx_seq_one_letter_code
_entity_poly.pdbx_strand_id
1 'polypeptide(L)'
;MTTELPLPFIYLMIKNPLQYEKKEDIFMGNREEKRNLETIPVGSLGIIALEGCRSLGEQIDQYLVKWRAERESEHKDSLAFSGYQRESYLLKSSVPRFGSGEAKGMILQSVRGTDLYLLVDVCNYSLTYSLCGHENHMSPDDHYQDLKRVIAAVGGKARRITVIMPFLYESRQHKRTARESLDCALALQELVQMGVDNIITFDAHDPRVQNAIPLHGFETVQPAYQFIKGLLLHVKDLKIDSGHMMVISPDEGGMNRAIYIANVLGLDMGMFYKRRDYTRVVNGRNPIVAHEFLGTSVEGKDMIIIDDMISSGESVLEVAALLKERKANKIFVFATFGLFTSGLDKFDKAFASGIITKVLTTNLIYQTPELLEREWYITCDMSKYIAYIIDTLNHESSISDLLNPNERIQNVVAKYKKGEP
;
A
#
# COMPACT_ATOMS: atom_id res chain seq x y z
N MET A 1 43.94 9.93 -12.99
CA MET A 1 43.19 10.66 -11.94
C MET A 1 41.75 10.54 -12.29
N THR A 2 41.09 9.50 -11.77
CA THR A 2 39.65 9.23 -11.93
C THR A 2 38.97 9.77 -10.68
N THR A 3 38.29 10.87 -10.84
CA THR A 3 37.43 11.46 -9.79
C THR A 3 36.16 10.63 -9.68
N GLU A 4 36.06 9.82 -8.63
CA GLU A 4 34.82 9.19 -8.22
C GLU A 4 33.82 10.27 -7.76
N LEU A 5 32.67 10.35 -8.42
CA LEU A 5 31.52 11.13 -7.97
C LEU A 5 30.90 10.44 -6.75
N PRO A 6 30.49 11.16 -5.71
CA PRO A 6 29.83 10.54 -4.57
C PRO A 6 28.45 10.01 -4.97
N LEU A 7 28.18 8.74 -4.67
CA LEU A 7 26.89 8.08 -4.82
C LEU A 7 25.81 8.90 -4.09
N PRO A 8 24.65 9.13 -4.70
CA PRO A 8 23.60 9.93 -4.09
C PRO A 8 23.10 9.27 -2.80
N PHE A 9 22.80 10.09 -1.81
CA PHE A 9 22.35 9.75 -0.46
C PHE A 9 21.17 8.74 -0.42
N ILE A 10 20.39 8.69 -1.48
CA ILE A 10 19.25 7.79 -1.68
C ILE A 10 19.66 6.33 -1.87
N TYR A 11 20.81 6.06 -2.47
CA TYR A 11 21.33 4.69 -2.62
C TYR A 11 21.75 4.07 -1.28
N LEU A 12 22.10 4.91 -0.31
CA LEU A 12 22.37 4.51 1.09
C LEU A 12 21.07 4.18 1.84
N MET A 13 19.94 4.82 1.50
CA MET A 13 18.62 4.54 2.10
C MET A 13 18.09 3.16 1.74
N ILE A 14 18.29 2.70 0.50
CA ILE A 14 17.86 1.36 0.04
C ILE A 14 18.72 0.25 0.66
N LYS A 15 19.96 0.53 1.04
CA LYS A 15 20.89 -0.46 1.61
C LYS A 15 20.83 -0.61 3.12
N ASN A 16 20.18 0.30 3.86
CA ASN A 16 20.20 0.22 5.32
C ASN A 16 18.92 0.75 5.97
N PRO A 17 17.79 0.00 5.92
CA PRO A 17 16.55 0.37 6.59
C PRO A 17 16.73 0.61 8.10
N LEU A 18 17.73 -0.03 8.73
CA LEU A 18 18.07 0.13 10.15
C LEU A 18 18.56 1.54 10.53
N GLN A 19 19.02 2.35 9.58
CA GLN A 19 19.41 3.75 9.85
C GLN A 19 18.19 4.69 9.91
N TYR A 20 17.09 4.33 9.25
CA TYR A 20 15.79 5.02 9.38
C TYR A 20 15.12 4.67 10.71
N GLU A 21 15.28 3.45 11.21
CA GLU A 21 14.76 3.00 12.51
C GLU A 21 15.18 3.93 13.66
N LYS A 22 16.42 4.44 13.69
CA LYS A 22 16.87 5.35 14.76
C LYS A 22 16.06 6.65 14.87
N LYS A 23 15.49 7.15 13.76
CA LYS A 23 14.56 8.29 13.78
C LYS A 23 13.12 7.85 13.99
N GLU A 24 12.77 6.66 13.51
CA GLU A 24 11.44 6.07 13.70
C GLU A 24 11.21 5.58 15.12
N ASP A 25 12.21 4.97 15.77
CA ASP A 25 12.16 4.49 17.16
C ASP A 25 12.03 5.64 18.16
N ILE A 26 12.59 6.82 17.85
CA ILE A 26 12.42 8.03 18.65
C ILE A 26 10.94 8.50 18.64
N PHE A 27 10.24 8.39 17.49
CA PHE A 27 8.83 8.76 17.36
C PHE A 27 7.87 7.71 17.95
N MET A 28 8.28 6.44 17.97
CA MET A 28 7.44 5.33 18.47
C MET A 28 7.43 5.22 19.99
N GLY A 29 8.16 6.06 20.72
CA GLY A 29 8.27 6.00 22.18
C GLY A 29 8.47 4.57 22.68
N ASN A 30 9.43 4.30 23.52
CA ASN A 30 9.91 3.03 24.07
C ASN A 30 8.86 2.04 24.68
N ARG A 31 7.64 2.03 24.17
CA ARG A 31 6.68 0.94 24.27
C ARG A 31 6.56 0.26 22.91
N GLU A 32 7.63 -0.39 22.45
CA GLU A 32 7.41 -1.71 21.87
C GLU A 32 6.70 -2.48 22.98
N GLU A 33 5.36 -2.50 22.94
CA GLU A 33 4.64 -3.54 23.64
C GLU A 33 5.27 -4.82 23.11
N LYS A 34 6.10 -5.47 23.95
CA LYS A 34 6.44 -6.88 23.78
C LYS A 34 5.08 -7.55 23.73
N ARG A 35 4.52 -7.68 22.51
CA ARG A 35 3.33 -8.49 22.32
C ARG A 35 3.78 -9.88 22.70
N ASN A 36 3.48 -10.27 23.92
CA ASN A 36 3.54 -11.65 24.34
C ASN A 36 2.51 -12.39 23.49
N LEU A 37 2.96 -12.85 22.32
CA LEU A 37 2.17 -13.76 21.51
C LEU A 37 2.28 -15.11 22.22
N GLU A 38 1.39 -15.31 23.19
CA GLU A 38 1.32 -16.51 24.04
C GLU A 38 0.80 -17.73 23.27
N THR A 39 0.40 -17.54 22.02
CA THR A 39 -0.20 -18.56 21.18
C THR A 39 0.84 -19.32 20.36
N ILE A 40 0.59 -20.60 20.15
CA ILE A 40 1.39 -21.45 19.26
C ILE A 40 1.17 -21.02 17.81
N PRO A 41 2.22 -20.89 16.98
CA PRO A 41 2.07 -20.60 15.56
C PRO A 41 1.21 -21.66 14.84
N VAL A 42 0.41 -21.23 13.89
CA VAL A 42 -0.39 -22.11 13.01
C VAL A 42 0.48 -23.18 12.35
N GLY A 43 1.66 -22.80 11.92
CA GLY A 43 2.68 -23.63 11.33
C GLY A 43 3.98 -22.86 11.18
N SER A 44 5.01 -23.52 10.68
CA SER A 44 6.24 -22.81 10.29
C SER A 44 5.93 -21.71 9.30
N LEU A 45 6.35 -20.49 9.58
CA LEU A 45 6.16 -19.36 8.68
C LEU A 45 6.94 -19.56 7.37
N GLY A 46 6.28 -19.31 6.24
CA GLY A 46 6.90 -19.26 4.92
C GLY A 46 6.35 -18.07 4.14
N ILE A 47 7.22 -17.33 3.48
CA ILE A 47 6.86 -16.19 2.64
C ILE A 47 7.41 -16.42 1.24
N ILE A 48 6.56 -16.35 0.22
CA ILE A 48 6.97 -16.29 -1.18
C ILE A 48 6.63 -14.89 -1.68
N ALA A 49 7.64 -14.07 -1.89
CA ALA A 49 7.51 -12.81 -2.62
C ALA A 49 7.71 -13.10 -4.11
N LEU A 50 6.68 -12.87 -4.92
CA LEU A 50 6.82 -12.94 -6.37
C LEU A 50 7.82 -11.88 -6.84
N GLU A 51 8.39 -12.02 -8.03
CA GLU A 51 9.49 -11.19 -8.50
C GLU A 51 9.22 -9.69 -8.37
N GLY A 52 7.99 -9.24 -8.69
CA GLY A 52 7.57 -7.84 -8.55
C GLY A 52 7.52 -7.30 -7.13
N CYS A 53 7.46 -8.20 -6.12
CA CYS A 53 7.41 -7.87 -4.69
C CYS A 53 8.72 -8.19 -3.94
N ARG A 54 9.79 -8.57 -4.62
CA ARG A 54 11.02 -9.07 -3.96
C ARG A 54 11.55 -8.10 -2.91
N SER A 55 11.75 -6.83 -3.27
CA SER A 55 12.29 -5.82 -2.35
C SER A 55 11.40 -5.62 -1.10
N LEU A 56 10.08 -5.55 -1.28
CA LEU A 56 9.13 -5.47 -0.18
C LEU A 56 9.19 -6.73 0.70
N GLY A 57 9.27 -7.91 0.08
CA GLY A 57 9.41 -9.19 0.80
C GLY A 57 10.68 -9.28 1.63
N GLU A 58 11.81 -8.80 1.10
CA GLU A 58 13.09 -8.75 1.82
C GLU A 58 13.03 -7.82 3.04
N GLN A 59 12.39 -6.66 2.92
CA GLN A 59 12.20 -5.75 4.05
C GLN A 59 11.30 -6.35 5.12
N ILE A 60 10.19 -7.00 4.73
CA ILE A 60 9.29 -7.70 5.65
C ILE A 60 10.04 -8.81 6.41
N ASP A 61 10.81 -9.61 5.68
CA ASP A 61 11.60 -10.71 6.24
C ASP A 61 12.60 -10.22 7.31
N GLN A 62 13.30 -9.11 7.06
CA GLN A 62 14.24 -8.51 8.00
C GLN A 62 13.55 -8.15 9.33
N TYR A 63 12.36 -7.56 9.32
CA TYR A 63 11.59 -7.27 10.54
C TYR A 63 11.21 -8.55 11.28
N LEU A 64 10.72 -9.55 10.58
CA LEU A 64 10.31 -10.83 11.19
C LEU A 64 11.49 -11.58 11.80
N VAL A 65 12.63 -11.64 11.10
CA VAL A 65 13.87 -12.26 11.61
C VAL A 65 14.32 -11.55 12.86
N LYS A 66 14.40 -10.21 12.84
CA LYS A 66 14.80 -9.40 14.00
C LYS A 66 13.89 -9.67 15.21
N TRP A 67 12.58 -9.51 15.06
CA TRP A 67 11.65 -9.65 16.18
C TRP A 67 11.62 -11.06 16.76
N ARG A 68 11.69 -12.09 15.94
CA ARG A 68 11.67 -13.47 16.39
C ARG A 68 12.98 -13.89 17.03
N ALA A 69 14.10 -13.28 16.65
CA ALA A 69 15.37 -13.45 17.31
C ALA A 69 15.39 -12.79 18.70
N GLU A 70 14.76 -11.61 18.85
CA GLU A 70 14.69 -10.86 20.11
C GLU A 70 13.69 -11.45 21.11
N ARG A 71 12.70 -12.22 20.65
CA ARG A 71 11.75 -12.88 21.55
C ARG A 71 12.46 -13.98 22.34
N GLU A 72 12.68 -13.76 23.61
CA GLU A 72 13.00 -14.82 24.55
C GLU A 72 11.76 -15.69 24.73
N SER A 73 11.73 -16.81 24.04
CA SER A 73 10.65 -17.78 24.16
C SER A 73 11.02 -18.77 25.25
N GLU A 74 10.22 -18.85 26.31
CA GLU A 74 10.28 -19.92 27.29
C GLU A 74 10.06 -21.30 26.66
N HIS A 75 9.64 -21.35 25.41
CA HIS A 75 9.25 -22.53 24.65
C HIS A 75 10.23 -22.90 23.52
N LYS A 76 11.48 -22.39 23.51
CA LYS A 76 12.47 -22.65 22.46
C LYS A 76 12.70 -24.14 22.16
N ASP A 77 12.53 -25.00 23.18
CA ASP A 77 12.74 -26.44 23.07
C ASP A 77 11.47 -27.23 22.70
N SER A 78 10.34 -26.58 22.56
CA SER A 78 9.09 -27.25 22.16
C SER A 78 9.05 -27.53 20.65
N LEU A 79 8.60 -28.75 20.28
CA LEU A 79 8.37 -29.11 18.88
C LEU A 79 7.40 -28.16 18.15
N ALA A 80 6.47 -27.53 18.88
CA ALA A 80 5.55 -26.53 18.34
C ALA A 80 6.27 -25.28 17.79
N PHE A 81 7.46 -24.97 18.29
CA PHE A 81 8.29 -23.86 17.87
C PHE A 81 9.47 -24.30 16.98
N SER A 82 9.46 -25.55 16.49
CA SER A 82 10.50 -26.01 15.58
C SER A 82 10.55 -25.15 14.31
N GLY A 83 11.70 -24.53 14.04
CA GLY A 83 11.90 -23.60 12.93
C GLY A 83 11.22 -22.24 13.12
N TYR A 84 10.88 -21.85 14.35
CA TYR A 84 10.36 -20.52 14.66
C TYR A 84 11.38 -19.42 14.43
N GLN A 85 12.63 -19.60 14.86
CA GLN A 85 13.74 -18.71 14.57
C GLN A 85 14.51 -19.23 13.37
N ARG A 86 14.68 -18.37 12.37
CA ARG A 86 15.39 -18.65 11.10
C ARG A 86 16.19 -17.45 10.68
N GLU A 87 17.18 -17.67 9.82
CA GLU A 87 17.92 -16.61 9.14
C GLU A 87 17.06 -15.88 8.08
N SER A 88 16.02 -16.55 7.55
CA SER A 88 15.04 -15.99 6.63
C SER A 88 13.79 -16.86 6.57
N TYR A 89 12.64 -16.22 6.41
CA TYR A 89 11.33 -16.86 6.16
C TYR A 89 10.99 -16.86 4.67
N LEU A 90 11.81 -16.22 3.83
CA LEU A 90 11.61 -16.21 2.39
C LEU A 90 11.88 -17.59 1.79
N LEU A 91 10.90 -18.07 1.04
CA LEU A 91 10.98 -19.32 0.28
C LEU A 91 11.23 -19.00 -1.20
N LYS A 92 12.18 -19.72 -1.80
CA LYS A 92 12.56 -19.51 -3.19
C LYS A 92 11.51 -20.08 -4.14
N SER A 93 11.04 -19.24 -5.04
CA SER A 93 10.17 -19.61 -6.16
C SER A 93 10.69 -19.00 -7.45
N SER A 94 10.23 -19.50 -8.58
CA SER A 94 10.47 -18.89 -9.89
C SER A 94 9.34 -19.19 -10.84
N VAL A 95 9.13 -18.29 -11.81
CA VAL A 95 8.11 -18.45 -12.86
C VAL A 95 8.77 -18.19 -14.23
N PRO A 96 9.63 -19.14 -14.69
CA PRO A 96 10.30 -18.98 -15.98
C PRO A 96 9.31 -18.99 -17.14
N ARG A 97 9.57 -18.09 -18.11
CA ARG A 97 8.81 -17.97 -19.36
C ARG A 97 9.41 -18.84 -20.47
N PHE A 98 8.55 -19.44 -21.27
CA PHE A 98 8.93 -19.98 -22.56
C PHE A 98 8.94 -18.86 -23.63
N GLY A 99 9.59 -19.10 -24.75
CA GLY A 99 9.66 -18.11 -25.83
C GLY A 99 8.31 -17.71 -26.42
N SER A 100 7.27 -18.54 -26.22
CA SER A 100 5.86 -18.28 -26.57
C SER A 100 5.14 -17.34 -25.58
N GLY A 101 5.78 -16.97 -24.47
CA GLY A 101 5.17 -16.20 -23.39
C GLY A 101 4.49 -17.04 -22.30
N GLU A 102 4.26 -18.32 -22.54
CA GLU A 102 3.78 -19.24 -21.50
C GLU A 102 4.79 -19.33 -20.35
N ALA A 103 4.32 -19.72 -19.16
CA ALA A 103 5.19 -19.88 -18.01
C ALA A 103 4.81 -21.05 -17.15
N LYS A 104 5.72 -21.48 -16.26
CA LYS A 104 5.45 -22.49 -15.23
C LYS A 104 5.87 -21.97 -13.85
N GLY A 105 5.01 -22.16 -12.84
CA GLY A 105 5.37 -21.89 -11.45
C GLY A 105 6.24 -23.01 -10.88
N MET A 106 7.29 -22.64 -10.16
CA MET A 106 8.18 -23.57 -9.48
C MET A 106 8.44 -23.08 -8.05
N ILE A 107 8.38 -24.00 -7.09
CA ILE A 107 8.79 -23.76 -5.70
C ILE A 107 10.05 -24.62 -5.47
N LEU A 108 11.12 -23.97 -5.04
CA LEU A 108 12.46 -24.58 -4.93
C LEU A 108 12.77 -25.12 -3.54
N GLN A 109 11.83 -24.99 -2.60
CA GLN A 109 11.95 -25.44 -1.21
C GLN A 109 10.64 -26.09 -0.77
N SER A 110 10.69 -26.90 0.30
CA SER A 110 9.48 -27.53 0.83
C SER A 110 8.56 -26.50 1.48
N VAL A 111 7.28 -26.56 1.12
CA VAL A 111 6.20 -25.77 1.75
C VAL A 111 5.25 -26.64 2.57
N ARG A 112 5.62 -27.90 2.83
CA ARG A 112 4.76 -28.85 3.55
C ARG A 112 4.53 -28.39 5.00
N GLY A 113 3.25 -28.22 5.34
CA GLY A 113 2.84 -27.82 6.70
C GLY A 113 3.16 -26.36 7.06
N THR A 114 3.59 -25.53 6.09
CA THR A 114 3.84 -24.11 6.35
C THR A 114 2.54 -23.31 6.43
N ASP A 115 2.53 -22.28 7.25
CA ASP A 115 1.64 -21.13 7.14
C ASP A 115 2.25 -20.20 6.10
N LEU A 116 1.70 -20.23 4.89
CA LEU A 116 2.33 -19.66 3.69
C LEU A 116 1.69 -18.34 3.28
N TYR A 117 2.52 -17.31 3.16
CA TYR A 117 2.13 -15.99 2.68
C TYR A 117 2.71 -15.75 1.29
N LEU A 118 1.85 -15.38 0.35
CA LEU A 118 2.22 -15.08 -1.04
C LEU A 118 2.05 -13.57 -1.26
N LEU A 119 3.16 -12.87 -1.58
CA LEU A 119 3.14 -11.45 -1.86
C LEU A 119 3.20 -11.22 -3.37
N VAL A 120 2.29 -10.41 -3.90
CA VAL A 120 2.24 -10.05 -5.32
C VAL A 120 1.93 -8.58 -5.53
N ASP A 121 2.79 -7.88 -6.28
CA ASP A 121 2.49 -6.56 -6.86
C ASP A 121 2.04 -6.75 -8.31
N VAL A 122 0.75 -6.59 -8.56
CA VAL A 122 0.18 -6.71 -9.91
C VAL A 122 0.44 -5.48 -10.77
N CYS A 123 0.94 -4.39 -10.18
CA CYS A 123 1.19 -3.13 -10.88
C CYS A 123 2.65 -2.95 -11.33
N ASN A 124 3.54 -3.91 -11.03
CA ASN A 124 4.96 -3.76 -11.32
C ASN A 124 5.28 -3.99 -12.79
N TYR A 125 5.19 -2.94 -13.59
CA TYR A 125 5.49 -2.95 -15.02
C TYR A 125 6.99 -2.91 -15.36
N SER A 126 7.88 -2.83 -14.35
CA SER A 126 9.34 -2.81 -14.60
C SER A 126 9.88 -4.17 -15.03
N LEU A 127 9.17 -5.24 -14.71
CA LEU A 127 9.57 -6.59 -15.11
C LEU A 127 9.21 -6.84 -16.57
N THR A 128 10.15 -7.46 -17.29
CA THR A 128 9.99 -7.80 -18.69
C THR A 128 10.24 -9.28 -18.97
N TYR A 129 9.72 -9.77 -20.07
CA TYR A 129 10.01 -11.09 -20.59
C TYR A 129 10.01 -11.10 -22.13
N SER A 130 10.67 -12.09 -22.73
CA SER A 130 10.65 -12.23 -24.19
C SER A 130 9.41 -12.99 -24.64
N LEU A 131 8.68 -12.41 -25.58
CA LEU A 131 7.54 -12.99 -26.29
C LEU A 131 7.83 -13.01 -27.79
N CYS A 132 8.08 -14.21 -28.34
CA CYS A 132 8.44 -14.37 -29.76
C CYS A 132 9.58 -13.46 -30.21
N GLY A 133 10.58 -13.25 -29.36
CA GLY A 133 11.74 -12.40 -29.63
C GLY A 133 11.55 -10.89 -29.36
N HIS A 134 10.37 -10.47 -28.93
CA HIS A 134 10.09 -9.10 -28.52
C HIS A 134 10.09 -8.98 -26.99
N GLU A 135 10.61 -7.88 -26.49
CA GLU A 135 10.51 -7.55 -25.06
C GLU A 135 9.08 -7.10 -24.74
N ASN A 136 8.50 -7.68 -23.71
CA ASN A 136 7.15 -7.39 -23.23
C ASN A 136 7.19 -7.06 -21.74
N HIS A 137 6.63 -5.92 -21.34
CA HIS A 137 6.43 -5.58 -19.94
C HIS A 137 5.32 -6.43 -19.34
N MET A 138 5.50 -6.89 -18.10
CA MET A 138 4.47 -7.64 -17.41
C MET A 138 3.26 -6.75 -17.11
N SER A 139 2.09 -7.21 -17.54
CA SER A 139 0.79 -6.63 -17.23
C SER A 139 0.27 -7.10 -15.86
N PRO A 140 -0.78 -6.47 -15.31
CA PRO A 140 -1.50 -7.01 -14.15
C PRO A 140 -1.95 -8.46 -14.34
N ASP A 141 -2.38 -8.83 -15.55
CA ASP A 141 -2.79 -10.20 -15.89
C ASP A 141 -1.62 -11.17 -15.80
N ASP A 142 -0.44 -10.78 -16.27
CA ASP A 142 0.78 -11.61 -16.17
C ASP A 142 1.12 -11.90 -14.71
N HIS A 143 1.11 -10.87 -13.85
CA HIS A 143 1.40 -11.02 -12.42
C HIS A 143 0.34 -11.87 -11.71
N TYR A 144 -0.94 -11.64 -12.00
CA TYR A 144 -2.03 -12.40 -11.43
C TYR A 144 -1.96 -13.88 -11.88
N GLN A 145 -1.66 -14.13 -13.15
CA GLN A 145 -1.48 -15.49 -13.65
C GLN A 145 -0.25 -16.17 -13.05
N ASP A 146 0.83 -15.43 -12.78
CA ASP A 146 2.01 -15.97 -12.10
C ASP A 146 1.72 -16.33 -10.63
N LEU A 147 0.90 -15.53 -9.93
CA LEU A 147 0.39 -15.87 -8.60
C LEU A 147 -0.33 -17.23 -8.64
N LYS A 148 -1.25 -17.43 -9.60
CA LYS A 148 -1.98 -18.70 -9.75
C LYS A 148 -1.06 -19.88 -10.03
N ARG A 149 -0.02 -19.69 -10.85
CA ARG A 149 1.00 -20.73 -11.11
C ARG A 149 1.75 -21.11 -9.84
N VAL A 150 2.09 -20.14 -8.99
CA VAL A 150 2.76 -20.40 -7.70
C VAL A 150 1.80 -21.14 -6.75
N ILE A 151 0.54 -20.73 -6.64
CA ILE A 151 -0.47 -21.43 -5.82
C ILE A 151 -0.63 -22.88 -6.31
N ALA A 152 -0.72 -23.11 -7.63
CA ALA A 152 -0.80 -24.45 -8.19
C ALA A 152 0.45 -25.29 -7.86
N ALA A 153 1.64 -24.68 -7.85
CA ALA A 153 2.88 -25.36 -7.49
C ALA A 153 2.97 -25.72 -5.99
N VAL A 154 2.25 -25.03 -5.10
CA VAL A 154 2.09 -25.43 -3.69
C VAL A 154 1.40 -26.80 -3.60
N GLY A 155 0.44 -27.06 -4.48
CA GLY A 155 -0.21 -28.37 -4.64
C GLY A 155 -0.86 -28.87 -3.37
N GLY A 156 -1.50 -28.02 -2.58
CA GLY A 156 -2.20 -28.36 -1.33
C GLY A 156 -1.29 -28.83 -0.19
N LYS A 157 0.02 -28.55 -0.24
CA LYS A 157 0.98 -29.02 0.77
C LYS A 157 1.17 -28.04 1.93
N ALA A 158 0.90 -26.75 1.72
CA ALA A 158 0.87 -25.77 2.80
C ALA A 158 -0.28 -26.08 3.77
N ARG A 159 -0.14 -25.66 4.99
CA ARG A 159 -1.20 -25.77 6.02
C ARG A 159 -2.29 -24.72 5.81
N ARG A 160 -1.89 -23.52 5.46
CA ARG A 160 -2.74 -22.36 5.16
C ARG A 160 -2.06 -21.52 4.08
N ILE A 161 -2.83 -20.93 3.20
CA ILE A 161 -2.34 -20.00 2.17
C ILE A 161 -3.03 -18.65 2.38
N THR A 162 -2.23 -17.61 2.64
CA THR A 162 -2.67 -16.22 2.69
C THR A 162 -2.04 -15.46 1.53
N VAL A 163 -2.86 -14.84 0.68
CA VAL A 163 -2.39 -13.96 -0.39
C VAL A 163 -2.38 -12.52 0.11
N ILE A 164 -1.22 -11.86 0.04
CA ILE A 164 -1.09 -10.42 0.24
C ILE A 164 -0.91 -9.78 -1.13
N MET A 165 -1.97 -9.14 -1.60
CA MET A 165 -2.04 -8.45 -2.88
C MET A 165 -2.36 -6.98 -2.59
N PRO A 166 -1.33 -6.14 -2.37
CA PRO A 166 -1.55 -4.76 -1.92
C PRO A 166 -2.50 -3.99 -2.82
N PHE A 167 -2.23 -3.91 -4.11
CA PHE A 167 -3.20 -3.43 -5.09
C PHE A 167 -4.06 -4.59 -5.54
N LEU A 168 -5.35 -4.56 -5.19
CA LEU A 168 -6.26 -5.65 -5.53
C LEU A 168 -6.47 -5.70 -7.05
N TYR A 169 -6.15 -6.86 -7.66
CA TYR A 169 -6.33 -7.08 -9.08
C TYR A 169 -7.78 -6.81 -9.51
N GLU A 170 -7.94 -6.03 -10.58
CA GLU A 170 -9.22 -5.60 -11.14
C GLU A 170 -10.16 -4.86 -10.14
N SER A 171 -9.60 -4.22 -9.10
CA SER A 171 -10.38 -3.55 -8.04
C SER A 171 -11.34 -2.48 -8.56
N ARG A 172 -11.03 -1.84 -9.70
CA ARG A 172 -11.91 -0.85 -10.34
C ARG A 172 -13.10 -1.48 -11.07
N GLN A 173 -13.03 -2.78 -11.39
CA GLN A 173 -14.12 -3.56 -11.98
C GLN A 173 -14.91 -4.32 -10.89
N HIS A 174 -15.37 -3.58 -9.87
CA HIS A 174 -16.06 -4.08 -8.66
C HIS A 174 -17.58 -4.13 -8.79
N LYS A 175 -18.15 -3.50 -9.82
CA LYS A 175 -19.61 -3.44 -10.07
C LYS A 175 -19.90 -3.42 -11.56
N ARG A 176 -21.10 -3.82 -11.93
CA ARG A 176 -21.65 -3.71 -13.28
C ARG A 176 -22.62 -2.56 -13.38
N THR A 177 -22.51 -1.77 -14.41
CA THR A 177 -23.48 -0.74 -14.78
C THR A 177 -24.14 -1.03 -16.14
N ALA A 178 -23.58 -1.95 -16.90
CA ALA A 178 -24.03 -2.38 -18.22
C ALA A 178 -23.69 -3.86 -18.45
N ARG A 179 -23.49 -4.25 -19.71
CA ARG A 179 -23.01 -5.60 -20.09
C ARG A 179 -21.47 -5.65 -19.97
N GLU A 180 -20.99 -5.73 -18.75
CA GLU A 180 -19.59 -5.70 -18.40
C GLU A 180 -19.21 -7.00 -17.67
N SER A 181 -17.95 -7.37 -17.72
CA SER A 181 -17.39 -8.41 -16.84
C SER A 181 -17.38 -7.92 -15.38
N LEU A 182 -17.24 -8.85 -14.44
CA LEU A 182 -17.09 -8.54 -13.00
C LEU A 182 -15.80 -9.17 -12.49
N ASP A 183 -14.68 -8.68 -13.05
CA ASP A 183 -13.39 -9.36 -12.97
C ASP A 183 -12.84 -9.43 -11.55
N CYS A 184 -13.05 -8.39 -10.75
CA CYS A 184 -12.62 -8.40 -9.35
C CYS A 184 -13.28 -9.56 -8.56
N ALA A 185 -14.59 -9.75 -8.71
CA ALA A 185 -15.30 -10.82 -8.01
C ALA A 185 -14.87 -12.20 -8.52
N LEU A 186 -14.70 -12.35 -9.84
CA LEU A 186 -14.25 -13.61 -10.45
C LEU A 186 -12.83 -13.96 -9.99
N ALA A 187 -11.92 -12.98 -9.93
CA ALA A 187 -10.56 -13.19 -9.46
C ALA A 187 -10.52 -13.65 -7.99
N LEU A 188 -11.31 -13.03 -7.11
CA LEU A 188 -11.42 -13.46 -5.71
C LEU A 188 -11.94 -14.89 -5.58
N GLN A 189 -13.00 -15.24 -6.33
CA GLN A 189 -13.56 -16.59 -6.32
C GLN A 189 -12.57 -17.61 -6.86
N GLU A 190 -11.81 -17.28 -7.90
CA GLU A 190 -10.79 -18.17 -8.48
C GLU A 190 -9.69 -18.47 -7.46
N LEU A 191 -9.16 -17.48 -6.75
CA LEU A 191 -8.16 -17.70 -5.70
C LEU A 191 -8.67 -18.62 -4.59
N VAL A 192 -9.91 -18.39 -4.13
CA VAL A 192 -10.55 -19.24 -3.13
C VAL A 192 -10.72 -20.68 -3.63
N GLN A 193 -11.16 -20.88 -4.88
CA GLN A 193 -11.27 -22.21 -5.50
C GLN A 193 -9.92 -22.92 -5.64
N MET A 194 -8.83 -22.16 -5.75
CA MET A 194 -7.47 -22.68 -5.77
C MET A 194 -6.92 -23.03 -4.37
N GLY A 195 -7.70 -22.80 -3.30
CA GLY A 195 -7.33 -23.15 -1.92
C GLY A 195 -6.64 -22.02 -1.16
N VAL A 196 -6.89 -20.76 -1.53
CA VAL A 196 -6.48 -19.61 -0.73
C VAL A 196 -7.45 -19.43 0.43
N ASP A 197 -6.94 -19.40 1.65
CA ASP A 197 -7.74 -19.27 2.87
C ASP A 197 -8.05 -17.79 3.19
N ASN A 198 -7.06 -16.90 3.01
CA ASN A 198 -7.20 -15.48 3.31
C ASN A 198 -6.61 -14.62 2.20
N ILE A 199 -7.25 -13.46 1.96
CA ILE A 199 -6.78 -12.45 1.03
C ILE A 199 -6.65 -11.12 1.80
N ILE A 200 -5.46 -10.53 1.75
CA ILE A 200 -5.17 -9.23 2.37
C ILE A 200 -4.83 -8.24 1.26
N THR A 201 -5.55 -7.14 1.25
CA THR A 201 -5.31 -6.03 0.33
C THR A 201 -5.23 -4.72 1.10
N PHE A 202 -4.82 -3.66 0.42
CA PHE A 202 -4.76 -2.34 1.02
C PHE A 202 -5.71 -1.41 0.27
N ASP A 203 -6.45 -0.62 1.02
CA ASP A 203 -7.34 0.44 0.51
C ASP A 203 -8.12 0.03 -0.75
N ALA A 204 -8.83 -1.10 -0.66
CA ALA A 204 -9.63 -1.59 -1.78
C ALA A 204 -10.54 -0.48 -2.32
N HIS A 205 -10.56 -0.31 -3.66
CA HIS A 205 -11.33 0.74 -4.33
C HIS A 205 -12.80 0.77 -3.88
N ASP A 206 -13.38 -0.42 -3.70
CA ASP A 206 -14.67 -0.63 -3.03
C ASP A 206 -14.57 -1.84 -2.10
N PRO A 207 -14.61 -1.66 -0.76
CA PRO A 207 -14.45 -2.77 0.18
C PRO A 207 -15.57 -3.82 0.11
N ARG A 208 -16.70 -3.53 -0.55
CA ARG A 208 -17.82 -4.46 -0.75
C ARG A 208 -17.47 -5.63 -1.68
N VAL A 209 -16.30 -5.61 -2.35
CA VAL A 209 -15.80 -6.75 -3.14
C VAL A 209 -15.69 -8.03 -2.30
N GLN A 210 -15.49 -7.92 -0.98
CA GLN A 210 -15.52 -9.03 -0.03
C GLN A 210 -16.79 -9.87 -0.10
N ASN A 211 -17.92 -9.28 -0.54
CA ASN A 211 -19.20 -9.98 -0.70
C ASN A 211 -19.15 -11.09 -1.77
N ALA A 212 -18.11 -11.11 -2.64
CA ALA A 212 -17.91 -12.17 -3.61
C ALA A 212 -17.45 -13.50 -2.96
N ILE A 213 -16.86 -13.43 -1.75
CA ILE A 213 -16.29 -14.58 -1.04
C ILE A 213 -16.67 -14.57 0.46
N PRO A 214 -17.98 -14.58 0.80
CA PRO A 214 -18.46 -14.27 2.16
C PRO A 214 -18.05 -15.28 3.23
N LEU A 215 -17.53 -16.45 2.87
CA LEU A 215 -17.10 -17.50 3.79
C LEU A 215 -15.57 -17.61 3.94
N HIS A 216 -14.80 -16.67 3.34
CA HIS A 216 -13.35 -16.66 3.37
C HIS A 216 -12.82 -15.38 3.97
N GLY A 217 -11.62 -15.44 4.55
CA GLY A 217 -10.95 -14.26 5.10
C GLY A 217 -10.63 -13.24 4.01
N PHE A 218 -11.09 -12.01 4.20
CA PHE A 218 -10.75 -10.88 3.34
C PHE A 218 -10.55 -9.64 4.21
N GLU A 219 -9.36 -9.08 4.14
CA GLU A 219 -9.01 -7.89 4.90
C GLU A 219 -8.57 -6.77 3.94
N THR A 220 -9.12 -5.58 4.15
CA THR A 220 -8.66 -4.37 3.47
C THR A 220 -8.10 -3.38 4.48
N VAL A 221 -6.83 -3.03 4.35
CA VAL A 221 -6.05 -2.29 5.32
C VAL A 221 -5.87 -0.85 4.87
N GLN A 222 -6.09 0.12 5.77
CA GLN A 222 -5.93 1.55 5.47
C GLN A 222 -4.56 2.06 5.94
N PRO A 223 -3.78 2.76 5.08
CA PRO A 223 -2.44 3.28 5.44
C PRO A 223 -2.47 4.64 6.16
N ALA A 224 -3.60 5.02 6.76
CA ALA A 224 -3.81 6.34 7.34
C ALA A 224 -2.73 6.76 8.35
N TYR A 225 -2.31 5.83 9.21
CA TYR A 225 -1.24 6.09 10.19
C TYR A 225 0.08 6.44 9.51
N GLN A 226 0.45 5.70 8.45
CA GLN A 226 1.71 5.91 7.73
C GLN A 226 1.70 7.25 6.98
N PHE A 227 0.56 7.66 6.42
CA PHE A 227 0.43 8.98 5.80
C PHE A 227 0.61 10.11 6.79
N ILE A 228 -0.10 10.05 7.92
CA ILE A 228 -0.01 11.07 8.95
C ILE A 228 1.41 11.12 9.51
N LYS A 229 1.99 9.97 9.86
CA LYS A 229 3.37 9.87 10.31
C LYS A 229 4.34 10.44 9.27
N GLY A 230 4.22 10.02 8.01
CA GLY A 230 5.05 10.50 6.91
C GLY A 230 4.98 12.01 6.73
N LEU A 231 3.78 12.60 6.80
CA LEU A 231 3.60 14.04 6.74
C LEU A 231 4.32 14.75 7.89
N LEU A 232 4.12 14.30 9.14
CA LEU A 232 4.68 14.91 10.33
C LEU A 232 6.21 14.83 10.42
N LEU A 233 6.80 13.76 9.87
CA LEU A 233 8.26 13.58 9.81
C LEU A 233 8.94 14.50 8.80
N HIS A 234 8.27 14.83 7.70
CA HIS A 234 8.88 15.56 6.58
C HIS A 234 8.45 17.01 6.48
N VAL A 235 7.35 17.38 7.13
CA VAL A 235 6.83 18.76 7.07
C VAL A 235 6.79 19.37 8.48
N LYS A 236 7.56 20.44 8.67
CA LYS A 236 7.60 21.19 9.94
C LYS A 236 6.51 22.25 10.01
N ASP A 237 6.21 22.68 11.20
CA ASP A 237 5.34 23.84 11.50
C ASP A 237 3.90 23.69 11.00
N LEU A 238 3.38 22.45 10.95
CA LEU A 238 1.99 22.18 10.63
C LEU A 238 1.10 22.51 11.85
N LYS A 239 0.02 23.21 11.59
CA LYS A 239 -1.04 23.47 12.58
C LYS A 239 -2.20 22.54 12.28
N ILE A 240 -2.32 21.45 13.07
CA ILE A 240 -3.33 20.42 12.90
C ILE A 240 -4.54 20.76 13.77
N ASP A 241 -5.37 21.65 13.27
CA ASP A 241 -6.66 22.04 13.84
C ASP A 241 -7.59 22.56 12.73
N SER A 242 -8.89 22.64 12.99
CA SER A 242 -9.92 23.01 11.99
C SER A 242 -9.80 24.46 11.49
N GLY A 243 -9.09 25.33 12.23
CA GLY A 243 -8.82 26.70 11.81
C GLY A 243 -7.75 26.79 10.72
N HIS A 244 -6.82 25.83 10.67
CA HIS A 244 -5.62 25.92 9.83
C HIS A 244 -5.50 24.79 8.81
N MET A 245 -6.25 23.68 8.96
CA MET A 245 -6.15 22.53 8.06
C MET A 245 -7.52 21.94 7.75
N MET A 246 -7.67 21.36 6.56
CA MET A 246 -8.89 20.69 6.12
C MET A 246 -8.55 19.48 5.27
N VAL A 247 -9.40 18.44 5.36
CA VAL A 247 -9.30 17.24 4.51
C VAL A 247 -10.24 17.38 3.32
N ILE A 248 -9.77 17.01 2.14
CA ILE A 248 -10.50 17.18 0.88
C ILE A 248 -10.67 15.84 0.20
N SER A 249 -11.92 15.48 -0.12
CA SER A 249 -12.21 14.40 -1.06
C SER A 249 -12.20 14.95 -2.49
N PRO A 250 -11.45 14.36 -3.42
CA PRO A 250 -11.41 14.82 -4.81
C PRO A 250 -12.74 14.56 -5.56
N ASP A 251 -13.51 13.58 -5.11
CA ASP A 251 -14.83 13.23 -5.65
C ASP A 251 -15.65 12.41 -4.63
N GLU A 252 -16.79 11.87 -5.07
CA GLU A 252 -17.67 11.04 -4.24
C GLU A 252 -17.01 9.72 -3.80
N GLY A 253 -16.12 9.16 -4.62
CA GLY A 253 -15.45 7.88 -4.35
C GLY A 253 -14.47 7.95 -3.17
N GLY A 254 -13.78 9.08 -2.99
CA GLY A 254 -12.83 9.32 -1.90
C GLY A 254 -13.47 9.73 -0.56
N MET A 255 -14.79 9.96 -0.53
CA MET A 255 -15.47 10.59 0.62
C MET A 255 -15.27 9.83 1.93
N ASN A 256 -15.38 8.51 1.96
CA ASN A 256 -15.21 7.72 3.18
C ASN A 256 -13.78 7.82 3.76
N ARG A 257 -12.78 7.87 2.89
CA ARG A 257 -11.37 8.07 3.27
C ARG A 257 -11.16 9.44 3.89
N ALA A 258 -11.71 10.47 3.25
CA ALA A 258 -11.64 11.85 3.74
C ALA A 258 -12.35 12.01 5.10
N ILE A 259 -13.54 11.44 5.26
CA ILE A 259 -14.28 11.43 6.54
C ILE A 259 -13.44 10.78 7.64
N TYR A 260 -12.82 9.62 7.36
CA TYR A 260 -12.01 8.91 8.34
C TYR A 260 -10.82 9.76 8.82
N ILE A 261 -10.03 10.31 7.89
CA ILE A 261 -8.88 11.16 8.24
C ILE A 261 -9.31 12.43 8.95
N ALA A 262 -10.39 13.08 8.49
CA ALA A 262 -10.92 14.29 9.13
C ALA A 262 -11.34 14.02 10.58
N ASN A 263 -12.08 12.94 10.82
CA ASN A 263 -12.53 12.57 12.17
C ASN A 263 -11.37 12.24 13.10
N VAL A 264 -10.39 11.47 12.62
CA VAL A 264 -9.24 11.05 13.42
C VAL A 264 -8.35 12.24 13.80
N LEU A 265 -8.23 13.24 12.91
CA LEU A 265 -7.44 14.45 13.15
C LEU A 265 -8.24 15.57 13.81
N GLY A 266 -9.57 15.47 13.93
CA GLY A 266 -10.44 16.52 14.42
C GLY A 266 -10.50 17.73 13.48
N LEU A 267 -10.52 17.49 12.16
CA LEU A 267 -10.52 18.51 11.11
C LEU A 267 -11.86 18.57 10.39
N ASP A 268 -12.12 19.72 9.74
CA ASP A 268 -13.22 19.84 8.80
C ASP A 268 -12.92 19.04 7.52
N MET A 269 -13.97 18.64 6.82
CA MET A 269 -13.90 17.99 5.51
C MET A 269 -14.59 18.85 4.45
N GLY A 270 -14.01 18.87 3.25
CA GLY A 270 -14.64 19.38 2.04
C GLY A 270 -14.58 18.33 0.93
N MET A 271 -15.41 18.49 -0.09
CA MET A 271 -15.39 17.62 -1.26
C MET A 271 -15.67 18.40 -2.55
N PHE A 272 -15.15 17.89 -3.65
CA PHE A 272 -15.51 18.34 -4.98
C PHE A 272 -16.55 17.41 -5.60
N TYR A 273 -17.58 18.00 -6.16
CA TYR A 273 -18.63 17.31 -6.87
C TYR A 273 -18.59 17.63 -8.36
N LYS A 274 -18.52 16.59 -9.18
CA LYS A 274 -18.50 16.70 -10.65
C LYS A 274 -19.94 16.74 -11.17
N ARG A 275 -20.52 17.95 -11.33
CA ARG A 275 -21.83 18.09 -11.95
C ARG A 275 -21.75 17.76 -13.44
N ARG A 276 -22.50 16.73 -13.86
CA ARG A 276 -22.57 16.29 -15.25
C ARG A 276 -23.82 16.79 -15.94
N ASP A 277 -23.71 17.11 -17.22
CA ASP A 277 -24.87 17.41 -18.08
C ASP A 277 -25.45 16.10 -18.60
N TYR A 278 -26.53 15.65 -17.97
CA TYR A 278 -27.23 14.44 -18.38
C TYR A 278 -28.08 14.62 -19.64
N THR A 279 -28.19 15.85 -20.16
CA THR A 279 -28.91 16.13 -21.42
C THR A 279 -28.09 15.87 -22.67
N ARG A 280 -26.78 15.70 -22.50
CA ARG A 280 -25.82 15.49 -23.60
C ARG A 280 -24.94 14.28 -23.34
N VAL A 281 -24.62 13.56 -24.42
CA VAL A 281 -23.63 12.47 -24.40
C VAL A 281 -22.55 12.81 -25.43
N VAL A 282 -21.31 12.93 -24.95
CA VAL A 282 -20.13 13.17 -25.81
C VAL A 282 -19.16 12.02 -25.60
N ASN A 283 -18.81 11.30 -26.65
CA ASN A 283 -17.94 10.11 -26.62
C ASN A 283 -18.41 9.05 -25.59
N GLY A 284 -19.74 8.81 -25.52
CA GLY A 284 -20.33 7.83 -24.62
C GLY A 284 -20.39 8.24 -23.13
N ARG A 285 -20.06 9.50 -22.81
CA ARG A 285 -20.07 10.03 -21.43
C ARG A 285 -20.83 11.35 -21.36
N ASN A 286 -21.47 11.60 -20.22
CA ASN A 286 -22.06 12.90 -19.94
C ASN A 286 -20.94 13.91 -19.61
N PRO A 287 -20.84 15.06 -20.31
CA PRO A 287 -19.78 16.02 -20.05
C PRO A 287 -19.90 16.64 -18.66
N ILE A 288 -18.75 16.90 -18.02
CA ILE A 288 -18.68 17.63 -16.75
C ILE A 288 -18.92 19.11 -17.05
N VAL A 289 -19.91 19.72 -16.40
CA VAL A 289 -20.30 21.14 -16.61
C VAL A 289 -19.70 22.04 -15.55
N ALA A 290 -19.43 21.52 -14.34
CA ALA A 290 -18.83 22.27 -13.24
C ALA A 290 -18.22 21.33 -12.20
N HIS A 291 -17.19 21.85 -11.55
CA HIS A 291 -16.64 21.29 -10.31
C HIS A 291 -17.13 22.18 -9.18
N GLU A 292 -18.11 21.72 -8.41
CA GLU A 292 -18.65 22.44 -7.29
C GLU A 292 -17.95 21.97 -5.99
N PHE A 293 -17.55 22.92 -5.16
CA PHE A 293 -16.94 22.63 -3.87
C PHE A 293 -18.02 22.67 -2.79
N LEU A 294 -18.08 21.62 -1.99
CA LEU A 294 -18.95 21.49 -0.81
C LEU A 294 -18.06 21.48 0.43
N GLY A 295 -18.17 22.50 1.26
CA GLY A 295 -17.37 22.63 2.48
C GLY A 295 -17.32 24.07 2.99
N THR A 296 -16.61 24.26 4.11
CA THR A 296 -16.34 25.60 4.66
C THR A 296 -15.22 26.31 3.86
N SER A 297 -14.90 27.57 4.21
CA SER A 297 -13.81 28.29 3.53
C SER A 297 -12.48 27.56 3.64
N VAL A 298 -11.75 27.50 2.53
CA VAL A 298 -10.39 26.92 2.42
C VAL A 298 -9.31 28.00 2.46
N GLU A 299 -9.69 29.29 2.47
CA GLU A 299 -8.75 30.42 2.39
C GLU A 299 -7.77 30.39 3.56
N GLY A 300 -6.48 30.38 3.23
CA GLY A 300 -5.37 30.38 4.19
C GLY A 300 -5.12 29.04 4.90
N LYS A 301 -5.95 28.02 4.71
CA LYS A 301 -5.78 26.70 5.34
C LYS A 301 -4.89 25.78 4.50
N ASP A 302 -4.19 24.88 5.18
CA ASP A 302 -3.50 23.75 4.57
C ASP A 302 -4.50 22.64 4.18
N MET A 303 -4.33 22.01 3.02
CA MET A 303 -5.25 21.01 2.49
C MET A 303 -4.59 19.64 2.44
N ILE A 304 -5.32 18.60 2.87
CA ILE A 304 -4.98 17.20 2.63
C ILE A 304 -5.98 16.65 1.63
N ILE A 305 -5.57 16.45 0.38
CA ILE A 305 -6.38 15.71 -0.62
C ILE A 305 -6.09 14.24 -0.42
N ILE A 306 -7.11 13.39 -0.28
CA ILE A 306 -6.93 11.94 -0.09
C ILE A 306 -7.73 11.15 -1.11
N ASP A 307 -7.06 10.14 -1.72
CA ASP A 307 -7.65 9.20 -2.66
C ASP A 307 -7.04 7.80 -2.46
N ASP A 308 -7.59 6.76 -3.11
CA ASP A 308 -6.99 5.42 -3.12
C ASP A 308 -5.78 5.35 -4.04
N MET A 309 -5.82 6.00 -5.20
CA MET A 309 -4.73 5.94 -6.16
C MET A 309 -4.56 7.24 -6.97
N ILE A 310 -3.33 7.48 -7.35
CA ILE A 310 -2.97 8.43 -8.40
C ILE A 310 -2.75 7.62 -9.69
N SER A 311 -3.69 7.67 -10.63
CA SER A 311 -3.52 7.08 -11.96
C SER A 311 -2.77 8.07 -12.87
N SER A 312 -3.44 8.84 -13.73
CA SER A 312 -2.79 9.90 -14.54
C SER A 312 -2.43 11.15 -13.73
N GLY A 313 -3.02 11.32 -12.54
CA GLY A 313 -2.87 12.50 -11.69
C GLY A 313 -3.74 13.70 -12.08
N GLU A 314 -4.49 13.64 -13.19
CA GLU A 314 -5.28 14.78 -13.68
C GLU A 314 -6.32 15.25 -12.67
N SER A 315 -7.11 14.33 -12.11
CA SER A 315 -8.17 14.69 -11.15
C SER A 315 -7.62 15.36 -9.90
N VAL A 316 -6.54 14.82 -9.32
CA VAL A 316 -5.96 15.37 -8.09
C VAL A 316 -5.29 16.72 -8.33
N LEU A 317 -4.62 16.90 -9.47
CA LEU A 317 -3.99 18.18 -9.82
C LEU A 317 -5.01 19.26 -10.18
N GLU A 318 -6.13 18.89 -10.82
CA GLU A 318 -7.25 19.79 -11.08
C GLU A 318 -7.87 20.27 -9.75
N VAL A 319 -8.14 19.38 -8.83
CA VAL A 319 -8.64 19.72 -7.48
C VAL A 319 -7.64 20.62 -6.75
N ALA A 320 -6.35 20.32 -6.81
CA ALA A 320 -5.32 21.15 -6.20
C ALA A 320 -5.29 22.58 -6.80
N ALA A 321 -5.41 22.72 -8.11
CA ALA A 321 -5.49 24.03 -8.76
C ALA A 321 -6.73 24.82 -8.33
N LEU A 322 -7.91 24.19 -8.30
CA LEU A 322 -9.15 24.80 -7.85
C LEU A 322 -9.10 25.25 -6.36
N LEU A 323 -8.38 24.50 -5.52
CA LEU A 323 -8.14 24.89 -4.13
C LEU A 323 -7.20 26.12 -4.04
N LYS A 324 -6.18 26.18 -4.91
CA LYS A 324 -5.29 27.35 -4.98
C LYS A 324 -6.01 28.61 -5.48
N GLU A 325 -6.91 28.50 -6.45
CA GLU A 325 -7.79 29.61 -6.87
C GLU A 325 -8.64 30.15 -5.71
N ARG A 326 -9.00 29.27 -4.76
CA ARG A 326 -9.71 29.62 -3.52
C ARG A 326 -8.76 30.03 -2.39
N LYS A 327 -7.48 30.30 -2.71
CA LYS A 327 -6.44 30.77 -1.79
C LYS A 327 -6.08 29.79 -0.67
N ALA A 328 -6.18 28.47 -0.91
CA ALA A 328 -5.61 27.48 -0.02
C ALA A 328 -4.08 27.69 0.12
N ASN A 329 -3.54 27.42 1.31
CA ASN A 329 -2.11 27.61 1.60
C ASN A 329 -1.29 26.42 1.03
N LYS A 330 -0.90 25.45 1.84
CA LYS A 330 -0.17 24.25 1.38
C LYS A 330 -1.15 23.18 0.94
N ILE A 331 -0.76 22.38 -0.07
CA ILE A 331 -1.58 21.26 -0.53
C ILE A 331 -0.75 19.98 -0.46
N PHE A 332 -1.22 19.04 0.34
CA PHE A 332 -0.69 17.70 0.52
C PHE A 332 -1.63 16.70 -0.17
N VAL A 333 -1.07 15.78 -0.93
CA VAL A 333 -1.82 14.72 -1.60
C VAL A 333 -1.46 13.38 -0.96
N PHE A 334 -2.45 12.65 -0.49
CA PHE A 334 -2.30 11.28 0.02
C PHE A 334 -2.98 10.32 -0.95
N ALA A 335 -2.26 9.31 -1.38
CA ALA A 335 -2.84 8.22 -2.15
C ALA A 335 -2.14 6.91 -1.79
N THR A 336 -2.91 5.85 -1.59
CA THR A 336 -2.34 4.54 -1.26
C THR A 336 -1.43 4.06 -2.39
N PHE A 337 -1.86 4.24 -3.64
CA PHE A 337 -1.12 3.78 -4.81
C PHE A 337 -0.73 4.93 -5.74
N GLY A 338 0.56 5.10 -5.94
CA GLY A 338 1.12 6.07 -6.89
C GLY A 338 1.47 5.39 -8.21
N LEU A 339 0.50 5.24 -9.12
CA LEU A 339 0.72 4.60 -10.42
C LEU A 339 1.42 5.54 -11.42
N PHE A 340 1.13 6.82 -11.38
CA PHE A 340 1.69 7.87 -12.25
C PHE A 340 1.72 7.47 -13.74
N THR A 341 0.63 6.93 -14.25
CA THR A 341 0.55 6.34 -15.61
C THR A 341 0.83 7.30 -16.75
N SER A 342 0.79 8.61 -16.51
CA SER A 342 1.12 9.68 -17.47
C SER A 342 2.48 10.35 -17.18
N GLY A 343 3.35 9.69 -16.40
CA GLY A 343 4.65 10.23 -16.00
C GLY A 343 4.57 11.30 -14.92
N LEU A 344 5.71 11.92 -14.62
CA LEU A 344 5.88 12.83 -13.48
C LEU A 344 5.82 14.31 -13.85
N ASP A 345 5.93 14.67 -15.14
CA ASP A 345 6.06 16.05 -15.62
C ASP A 345 4.96 16.99 -15.14
N LYS A 346 3.71 16.50 -15.03
CA LYS A 346 2.58 17.30 -14.55
C LYS A 346 2.73 17.64 -13.07
N PHE A 347 3.25 16.72 -12.28
CA PHE A 347 3.51 16.93 -10.86
C PHE A 347 4.72 17.85 -10.65
N ASP A 348 5.79 17.69 -11.45
CA ASP A 348 6.95 18.58 -11.42
C ASP A 348 6.54 20.02 -11.70
N LYS A 349 5.69 20.27 -12.72
CA LYS A 349 5.14 21.58 -13.04
C LYS A 349 4.22 22.13 -11.93
N ALA A 350 3.38 21.28 -11.36
CA ALA A 350 2.47 21.68 -10.28
C ALA A 350 3.25 22.04 -9.00
N PHE A 351 4.33 21.34 -8.71
CA PHE A 351 5.23 21.66 -7.60
C PHE A 351 5.98 23.00 -7.85
N ALA A 352 6.59 23.14 -9.04
CA ALA A 352 7.32 24.36 -9.40
C ALA A 352 6.42 25.61 -9.39
N SER A 353 5.14 25.48 -9.75
CA SER A 353 4.16 26.56 -9.69
C SER A 353 3.50 26.76 -8.31
N GLY A 354 3.87 25.94 -7.30
CA GLY A 354 3.31 26.03 -5.94
C GLY A 354 1.87 25.54 -5.81
N ILE A 355 1.36 24.79 -6.81
CA ILE A 355 0.01 24.20 -6.75
C ILE A 355 -0.02 23.06 -5.71
N ILE A 356 0.98 22.20 -5.69
CA ILE A 356 1.15 21.15 -4.68
C ILE A 356 2.38 21.41 -3.81
N THR A 357 2.35 20.91 -2.58
CA THR A 357 3.50 21.01 -1.64
C THR A 357 4.20 19.66 -1.52
N LYS A 358 3.48 18.59 -1.24
CA LYS A 358 4.00 17.22 -1.16
C LYS A 358 2.95 16.22 -1.63
N VAL A 359 3.44 15.11 -2.19
CA VAL A 359 2.63 13.93 -2.54
C VAL A 359 3.17 12.75 -1.75
N LEU A 360 2.31 12.08 -1.02
CA LEU A 360 2.64 10.93 -0.19
C LEU A 360 1.95 9.70 -0.78
N THR A 361 2.72 8.69 -1.15
CA THR A 361 2.18 7.37 -1.47
C THR A 361 2.94 6.27 -0.74
N THR A 362 2.42 5.05 -0.80
CA THR A 362 3.04 3.92 -0.13
C THR A 362 4.04 3.19 -1.05
N ASN A 363 4.90 2.35 -0.46
CA ASN A 363 5.76 1.42 -1.18
C ASN A 363 5.08 0.06 -1.46
N LEU A 364 3.76 0.03 -1.49
CA LEU A 364 2.96 -1.18 -1.71
C LEU A 364 2.97 -1.66 -3.16
N ILE A 365 3.30 -0.78 -4.10
CA ILE A 365 3.50 -1.07 -5.52
C ILE A 365 4.85 -0.52 -5.96
N TYR A 366 5.29 -0.94 -7.14
CA TYR A 366 6.54 -0.49 -7.72
C TYR A 366 6.64 1.04 -7.78
N GLN A 367 7.75 1.57 -7.32
CA GLN A 367 8.10 2.99 -7.36
C GLN A 367 9.33 3.15 -8.25
N THR A 368 9.24 4.02 -9.28
CA THR A 368 10.38 4.24 -10.17
C THR A 368 11.50 4.99 -9.44
N PRO A 369 12.78 4.76 -9.80
CA PRO A 369 13.89 5.51 -9.24
C PRO A 369 13.72 7.03 -9.39
N GLU A 370 13.21 7.48 -10.54
CA GLU A 370 12.96 8.89 -10.81
C GLU A 370 11.93 9.50 -9.87
N LEU A 371 10.89 8.73 -9.48
CA LEU A 371 9.89 9.18 -8.51
C LEU A 371 10.51 9.40 -7.14
N LEU A 372 11.35 8.46 -6.70
CA LEU A 372 12.00 8.51 -5.39
C LEU A 372 12.97 9.69 -5.23
N GLU A 373 13.46 10.25 -6.34
CA GLU A 373 14.36 11.41 -6.34
C GLU A 373 13.60 12.76 -6.31
N ARG A 374 12.27 12.76 -6.42
CA ARG A 374 11.49 14.01 -6.48
C ARG A 374 11.37 14.67 -5.10
N GLU A 375 11.71 15.95 -5.02
CA GLU A 375 11.60 16.74 -3.79
C GLU A 375 10.16 16.79 -3.25
N TRP A 376 9.17 16.80 -4.15
CA TRP A 376 7.76 16.84 -3.76
C TRP A 376 7.22 15.47 -3.28
N TYR A 377 7.97 14.39 -3.45
CA TYR A 377 7.51 13.05 -3.17
C TYR A 377 7.96 12.55 -1.79
N ILE A 378 7.09 11.82 -1.12
CA ILE A 378 7.38 11.14 0.16
C ILE A 378 6.83 9.72 0.08
N THR A 379 7.70 8.73 0.30
CA THR A 379 7.30 7.33 0.44
C THR A 379 6.86 7.05 1.88
N CYS A 380 5.67 6.48 2.03
CA CYS A 380 5.18 5.93 3.30
C CYS A 380 5.44 4.43 3.33
N ASP A 381 6.42 4.00 4.11
CA ASP A 381 6.82 2.60 4.19
C ASP A 381 5.79 1.75 4.93
N MET A 382 5.36 0.66 4.29
CA MET A 382 4.38 -0.30 4.80
C MET A 382 5.01 -1.65 5.21
N SER A 383 6.29 -1.86 4.97
CA SER A 383 6.95 -3.15 5.18
C SER A 383 6.85 -3.63 6.63
N LYS A 384 7.13 -2.74 7.58
CA LYS A 384 6.99 -3.02 9.02
C LYS A 384 5.56 -3.40 9.40
N TYR A 385 4.59 -2.71 8.83
CA TYR A 385 3.17 -2.95 9.10
C TYR A 385 2.71 -4.30 8.56
N ILE A 386 3.13 -4.66 7.34
CA ILE A 386 2.85 -5.98 6.76
C ILE A 386 3.51 -7.09 7.60
N ALA A 387 4.75 -6.88 8.04
CA ALA A 387 5.42 -7.82 8.93
C ALA A 387 4.62 -8.06 10.23
N TYR A 388 4.04 -7.00 10.84
CA TYR A 388 3.15 -7.15 12.00
C TYR A 388 1.89 -7.95 11.68
N ILE A 389 1.25 -7.72 10.54
CA ILE A 389 0.08 -8.50 10.12
C ILE A 389 0.45 -9.98 9.99
N ILE A 390 1.52 -10.29 9.28
CA ILE A 390 1.98 -11.66 9.07
C ILE A 390 2.28 -12.35 10.41
N ASP A 391 3.06 -11.71 11.27
CA ASP A 391 3.45 -12.28 12.55
C ASP A 391 2.25 -12.51 13.46
N THR A 392 1.30 -11.56 13.51
CA THR A 392 0.08 -11.66 14.30
C THR A 392 -0.82 -12.79 13.79
N LEU A 393 -1.03 -12.88 12.49
CA LEU A 393 -1.85 -13.94 11.88
C LEU A 393 -1.20 -15.32 11.99
N ASN A 394 0.13 -15.42 11.90
CA ASN A 394 0.84 -16.69 12.11
C ASN A 394 0.61 -17.24 13.51
N HIS A 395 0.34 -16.38 14.50
CA HIS A 395 0.01 -16.75 15.88
C HIS A 395 -1.50 -16.81 16.16
N GLU A 396 -2.36 -16.78 15.12
CA GLU A 396 -3.83 -16.75 15.25
C GLU A 396 -4.36 -15.66 16.18
N SER A 397 -3.62 -14.57 16.29
CA SER A 397 -4.01 -13.43 17.11
C SER A 397 -4.83 -12.43 16.27
N SER A 398 -5.71 -11.69 16.95
CA SER A 398 -6.54 -10.67 16.29
C SER A 398 -5.67 -9.54 15.74
N ILE A 399 -5.96 -9.13 14.50
CA ILE A 399 -5.35 -7.95 13.87
C ILE A 399 -6.20 -6.67 14.05
N SER A 400 -7.29 -6.73 14.83
CA SER A 400 -8.21 -5.59 15.00
C SER A 400 -7.51 -4.31 15.46
N ASP A 401 -6.54 -4.42 16.38
CA ASP A 401 -5.76 -3.27 16.87
C ASP A 401 -4.82 -2.70 15.78
N LEU A 402 -4.39 -3.55 14.84
CA LEU A 402 -3.63 -3.11 13.68
C LEU A 402 -4.55 -2.38 12.68
N LEU A 403 -5.76 -2.88 12.46
CA LEU A 403 -6.73 -2.29 11.54
C LEU A 403 -7.32 -0.98 12.07
N ASN A 404 -7.29 -0.74 13.38
CA ASN A 404 -7.77 0.51 14.00
C ASN A 404 -6.62 1.33 14.59
N PRO A 405 -5.93 2.17 13.80
CA PRO A 405 -4.78 2.94 14.25
C PRO A 405 -5.13 4.26 14.98
N ASN A 406 -6.38 4.50 15.38
CA ASN A 406 -6.84 5.79 15.89
C ASN A 406 -6.00 6.30 17.08
N GLU A 407 -5.79 5.45 18.08
CA GLU A 407 -4.99 5.82 19.27
C GLU A 407 -3.54 6.14 18.89
N ARG A 408 -2.94 5.34 18.00
CA ARG A 408 -1.58 5.58 17.51
C ARG A 408 -1.46 6.91 16.75
N ILE A 409 -2.47 7.24 15.92
CA ILE A 409 -2.53 8.52 15.20
C ILE A 409 -2.63 9.68 16.20
N GLN A 410 -3.53 9.60 17.16
CA GLN A 410 -3.69 10.64 18.18
C GLN A 410 -2.39 10.85 18.98
N ASN A 411 -1.71 9.78 19.35
CA ASN A 411 -0.45 9.84 20.08
C ASN A 411 0.67 10.52 19.25
N VAL A 412 0.83 10.19 17.98
CA VAL A 412 1.86 10.82 17.14
C VAL A 412 1.55 12.29 16.88
N VAL A 413 0.29 12.66 16.70
CA VAL A 413 -0.14 14.05 16.54
C VAL A 413 0.09 14.85 17.84
N ALA A 414 -0.21 14.24 18.99
CA ALA A 414 0.02 14.88 20.29
C ALA A 414 1.51 15.15 20.55
N LYS A 415 2.40 14.21 20.22
CA LYS A 415 3.86 14.38 20.30
C LYS A 415 4.33 15.51 19.38
N TYR A 416 3.89 15.50 18.12
CA TYR A 416 4.23 16.55 17.15
C TYR A 416 3.83 17.95 17.66
N LYS A 417 2.60 18.11 18.20
CA LYS A 417 2.13 19.38 18.78
C LYS A 417 2.96 19.87 19.97
N LYS A 418 3.59 18.97 20.71
CA LYS A 418 4.49 19.28 21.84
C LYS A 418 5.94 19.55 21.39
N GLY A 419 6.26 19.36 20.11
CA GLY A 419 7.63 19.42 19.61
C GLY A 419 8.51 18.27 20.10
N GLU A 420 7.90 17.19 20.56
CA GLU A 420 8.59 15.98 20.97
C GLU A 420 8.96 15.15 19.72
N PRO A 421 10.16 14.54 19.68
CA PRO A 421 10.59 13.71 18.56
C PRO A 421 9.77 12.41 18.46
#